data_b67fd95ca13b0559f6e9325d69db0cbb
#
_entry.id   b67fd95ca13b0559f6e9325d69db0cbb
#
_cell.length_a   1.000
_cell.length_b   1.000
_cell.length_c   1.000
_cell.angle_alpha   90.00
_cell.angle_beta   90.00
_cell.angle_gamma   90.00
#
_symmetry.space_group_name_H-M   'P 1'
#
loop_
_entity.id
_entity.type
_entity.pdbx_description
1 polymer ?
#
loop_
_entity_poly.entity_id
_entity_poly.type
_entity_poly.pdbx_seq_one_letter_code
_entity_poly.pdbx_strand_id
1 'polypeptide(L)'
;EGIEYLLKAAKYVKELPERNDVFWGIVGGGPDLERMKKLCHEMGLDDIVEFTGRVPDQKLLDYLNTADVCVNCDEYNAMNDKSTMNKVLEYMALGKPLVQFDLTEGRYSAQDASLYAEHNNANDMARKILELLDNPEKRKWMGEYGRNRVINELGWEHTSKALLEGYDRYFRSRGK
;
A
#
# COMPACT_ATOMS: atom_id res chain seq x y z
N GLU A 1 -12.13 -0.50 -0.80
CA GLU A 1 -10.66 -0.46 -0.64
C GLU A 1 -10.01 -1.87 -0.65
N GLY A 2 -10.69 -2.90 -1.15
CA GLY A 2 -10.07 -4.20 -1.40
C GLY A 2 -9.59 -4.99 -0.19
N ILE A 3 -9.96 -4.66 1.05
CA ILE A 3 -9.56 -5.41 2.27
C ILE A 3 -9.93 -6.89 2.17
N GLU A 4 -10.99 -7.23 1.46
CA GLU A 4 -11.34 -8.63 1.21
C GLU A 4 -10.24 -9.41 0.49
N TYR A 5 -9.52 -8.79 -0.45
CA TYR A 5 -8.38 -9.42 -1.12
C TYR A 5 -7.21 -9.64 -0.16
N LEU A 6 -6.99 -8.68 0.76
CA LEU A 6 -5.97 -8.83 1.79
C LEU A 6 -6.29 -9.99 2.74
N LEU A 7 -7.55 -10.13 3.19
CA LEU A 7 -7.98 -11.26 4.01
C LEU A 7 -7.86 -12.60 3.26
N LYS A 8 -8.20 -12.65 1.97
CA LYS A 8 -7.99 -13.84 1.14
C LYS A 8 -6.51 -14.18 0.99
N ALA A 9 -5.65 -13.17 0.84
CA ALA A 9 -4.20 -13.36 0.80
C ALA A 9 -3.67 -13.88 2.16
N ALA A 10 -4.15 -13.32 3.28
CA ALA A 10 -3.81 -13.79 4.62
C ALA A 10 -4.23 -15.25 4.85
N LYS A 11 -5.42 -15.62 4.39
CA LYS A 11 -5.88 -17.02 4.46
C LYS A 11 -4.98 -17.95 3.66
N TYR A 12 -4.63 -17.57 2.42
CA TYR A 12 -3.71 -18.35 1.59
C TYR A 12 -2.38 -18.58 2.31
N VAL A 13 -1.79 -17.53 2.93
CA VAL A 13 -0.54 -17.65 3.67
C VAL A 13 -0.69 -18.53 4.91
N LYS A 14 -1.77 -18.39 5.68
CA LYS A 14 -2.06 -19.20 6.86
C LYS A 14 -2.17 -20.69 6.56
N GLU A 15 -2.66 -21.06 5.38
CA GLU A 15 -2.82 -22.45 4.95
C GLU A 15 -1.48 -23.11 4.55
N LEU A 16 -0.39 -22.35 4.46
CA LEU A 16 0.94 -22.87 4.19
C LEU A 16 1.58 -23.40 5.50
N PRO A 17 2.03 -24.66 5.55
CA PRO A 17 2.46 -25.33 6.80
C PRO A 17 3.61 -24.64 7.56
N GLU A 18 4.44 -23.87 6.84
CA GLU A 18 5.66 -23.27 7.39
C GLU A 18 5.52 -21.75 7.62
N ARG A 19 4.31 -21.16 7.44
CA ARG A 19 4.10 -19.71 7.47
C ARG A 19 3.19 -19.28 8.63
N ASN A 20 3.53 -19.71 9.83
CA ASN A 20 2.93 -19.26 11.09
C ASN A 20 3.61 -18.01 11.67
N ASP A 21 4.56 -17.44 10.97
CA ASP A 21 5.39 -16.30 11.33
C ASP A 21 4.84 -14.94 10.80
N VAL A 22 3.74 -14.95 10.04
CA VAL A 22 3.19 -13.75 9.40
C VAL A 22 2.01 -13.20 10.17
N PHE A 23 2.11 -11.93 10.58
CA PHE A 23 1.06 -11.17 11.23
C PHE A 23 0.59 -10.00 10.35
N TRP A 24 -0.71 -9.71 10.36
CA TRP A 24 -1.34 -8.72 9.49
C TRP A 24 -1.96 -7.60 10.32
N GLY A 25 -1.44 -6.38 10.19
CA GLY A 25 -2.01 -5.19 10.82
C GLY A 25 -2.84 -4.37 9.83
N ILE A 26 -4.13 -4.19 10.11
CA ILE A 26 -5.04 -3.34 9.33
C ILE A 26 -5.35 -2.10 10.16
N VAL A 27 -4.69 -1.00 9.81
CA VAL A 27 -4.80 0.27 10.54
C VAL A 27 -5.76 1.19 9.80
N GLY A 28 -6.79 1.62 10.50
CA GLY A 28 -7.79 2.52 9.97
C GLY A 28 -9.22 2.09 10.28
N GLY A 29 -10.17 2.92 9.91
CA GLY A 29 -11.59 2.67 10.11
C GLY A 29 -12.41 3.21 8.95
N GLY A 30 -13.61 2.70 8.81
CA GLY A 30 -14.53 3.09 7.76
C GLY A 30 -15.87 2.38 7.91
N PRO A 31 -16.84 2.66 7.05
CA PRO A 31 -18.19 2.09 7.15
C PRO A 31 -18.19 0.55 7.07
N ASP A 32 -17.20 -0.03 6.41
CA ASP A 32 -17.10 -1.49 6.20
C ASP A 32 -16.31 -2.21 7.30
N LEU A 33 -15.80 -1.53 8.31
CA LEU A 33 -14.92 -2.13 9.32
C LEU A 33 -15.54 -3.38 9.98
N GLU A 34 -16.77 -3.26 10.45
CA GLU A 34 -17.45 -4.37 11.13
C GLU A 34 -17.74 -5.55 10.18
N ARG A 35 -18.05 -5.27 8.91
CA ARG A 35 -18.20 -6.30 7.89
C ARG A 35 -16.88 -7.04 7.65
N MET A 36 -15.77 -6.32 7.61
CA MET A 36 -14.44 -6.91 7.42
C MET A 36 -13.99 -7.74 8.62
N LYS A 37 -14.25 -7.29 9.85
CA LYS A 37 -13.99 -8.07 11.06
C LYS A 37 -14.80 -9.37 11.06
N LYS A 38 -16.08 -9.31 10.71
CA LYS A 38 -16.93 -10.48 10.60
C LYS A 38 -16.38 -11.47 9.56
N LEU A 39 -16.00 -10.99 8.38
CA LEU A 39 -15.39 -11.81 7.34
C LEU A 39 -14.09 -12.45 7.82
N CYS A 40 -13.25 -11.70 8.52
CA CYS A 40 -12.01 -12.19 9.12
C CYS A 40 -12.29 -13.36 10.08
N HIS A 41 -13.28 -13.20 10.96
CA HIS A 41 -13.72 -14.26 11.89
C HIS A 41 -14.24 -15.49 11.14
N GLU A 42 -15.11 -15.30 10.15
CA GLU A 42 -15.65 -16.40 9.33
C GLU A 42 -14.56 -17.16 8.55
N MET A 43 -13.47 -16.48 8.22
CA MET A 43 -12.30 -17.08 7.58
C MET A 43 -11.33 -17.73 8.57
N GLY A 44 -11.56 -17.58 9.88
CA GLY A 44 -10.70 -18.11 10.95
C GLY A 44 -9.34 -17.44 11.03
N LEU A 45 -9.27 -16.10 10.88
CA LEU A 45 -8.03 -15.33 10.82
C LEU A 45 -7.76 -14.47 12.07
N ASP A 46 -8.60 -14.55 13.11
CA ASP A 46 -8.53 -13.69 14.29
C ASP A 46 -7.21 -13.78 15.07
N ASP A 47 -6.49 -14.87 14.92
CA ASP A 47 -5.20 -15.11 15.56
C ASP A 47 -4.01 -14.46 14.85
N ILE A 48 -4.16 -14.08 13.58
CA ILE A 48 -3.08 -13.49 12.76
C ILE A 48 -3.41 -12.13 12.16
N VAL A 49 -4.66 -11.67 12.24
CA VAL A 49 -5.11 -10.38 11.68
C VAL A 49 -5.64 -9.48 12.79
N GLU A 50 -5.04 -8.30 12.90
CA GLU A 50 -5.49 -7.24 13.80
C GLU A 50 -6.15 -6.10 13.03
N PHE A 51 -7.34 -5.68 13.48
CA PHE A 51 -7.99 -4.44 13.05
C PHE A 51 -7.90 -3.41 14.17
N THR A 52 -7.06 -2.40 14.01
CA THR A 52 -6.84 -1.40 15.07
C THR A 52 -7.95 -0.35 15.14
N GLY A 53 -8.76 -0.19 14.09
CA GLY A 53 -9.57 1.00 13.90
C GLY A 53 -8.70 2.25 13.71
N ARG A 54 -9.28 3.43 13.92
CA ARG A 54 -8.51 4.67 13.90
C ARG A 54 -7.58 4.75 15.10
N VAL A 55 -6.33 5.10 14.86
CA VAL A 55 -5.30 5.30 15.88
C VAL A 55 -4.70 6.70 15.76
N PRO A 56 -4.06 7.23 16.82
CA PRO A 56 -3.25 8.45 16.74
C PRO A 56 -2.09 8.29 15.75
N ASP A 57 -1.64 9.41 15.15
CA ASP A 57 -0.58 9.42 14.14
C ASP A 57 0.71 8.74 14.60
N GLN A 58 1.10 8.93 15.85
CA GLN A 58 2.29 8.25 16.39
C GLN A 58 2.14 6.72 16.34
N LYS A 59 0.98 6.20 16.71
CA LYS A 59 0.73 4.76 16.67
C LYS A 59 0.66 4.23 15.24
N LEU A 60 0.13 5.01 14.29
CA LEU A 60 0.20 4.68 12.87
C LEU A 60 1.66 4.56 12.40
N LEU A 61 2.50 5.52 12.76
CA LEU A 61 3.94 5.48 12.44
C LEU A 61 4.64 4.28 13.07
N ASP A 62 4.27 3.90 14.29
CA ASP A 62 4.82 2.72 14.96
C ASP A 62 4.48 1.43 14.18
N TYR A 63 3.23 1.26 13.74
CA TYR A 63 2.84 0.14 12.87
C TYR A 63 3.62 0.13 11.55
N LEU A 64 3.68 1.27 10.87
CA LEU A 64 4.38 1.38 9.58
C LEU A 64 5.88 1.12 9.73
N ASN A 65 6.50 1.64 10.81
CA ASN A 65 7.93 1.41 11.05
C ASN A 65 8.25 -0.04 11.43
N THR A 66 7.31 -0.75 12.05
CA THR A 66 7.47 -2.15 12.42
C THR A 66 7.21 -3.10 11.24
N ALA A 67 6.39 -2.70 10.28
CA ALA A 67 6.03 -3.53 9.14
C ALA A 67 7.25 -3.89 8.28
N ASP A 68 7.38 -5.16 7.90
CA ASP A 68 8.36 -5.64 6.93
C ASP A 68 7.94 -5.33 5.50
N VAL A 69 6.65 -5.41 5.20
CA VAL A 69 6.04 -5.17 3.90
C VAL A 69 4.74 -4.37 4.08
N CYS A 70 4.56 -3.31 3.32
CA CYS A 70 3.30 -2.59 3.26
C CYS A 70 2.47 -3.08 2.06
N VAL A 71 1.13 -3.05 2.19
CA VAL A 71 0.23 -3.56 1.14
C VAL A 71 -0.79 -2.49 0.76
N ASN A 72 -0.89 -2.22 -0.54
CA ASN A 72 -2.00 -1.49 -1.11
C ASN A 72 -2.92 -2.48 -1.85
N CYS A 73 -4.05 -2.83 -1.26
CA CYS A 73 -4.99 -3.80 -1.79
C CYS A 73 -6.17 -3.20 -2.56
N ASP A 74 -6.08 -1.92 -2.96
CA ASP A 74 -7.12 -1.27 -3.75
C ASP A 74 -7.37 -2.04 -5.05
N GLU A 75 -8.62 -2.49 -5.23
CA GLU A 75 -9.00 -3.34 -6.35
C GLU A 75 -8.88 -2.60 -7.70
N TYR A 76 -8.60 -3.37 -8.75
CA TYR A 76 -8.64 -2.83 -10.10
C TYR A 76 -10.08 -2.47 -10.49
N ASN A 77 -10.29 -1.20 -10.76
CA ASN A 77 -11.45 -0.62 -11.41
C ASN A 77 -11.03 0.69 -12.11
N ALA A 78 -11.89 1.24 -12.97
CA ALA A 78 -11.56 2.41 -13.80
C ALA A 78 -11.20 3.68 -12.99
N MET A 79 -11.66 3.80 -11.74
CA MET A 79 -11.33 4.90 -10.86
C MET A 79 -9.97 4.67 -10.18
N ASN A 80 -9.78 3.51 -9.55
CA ASN A 80 -8.56 3.19 -8.83
C ASN A 80 -7.34 3.12 -9.75
N ASP A 81 -7.52 2.64 -11.00
CA ASP A 81 -6.45 2.55 -12.00
C ASP A 81 -5.79 3.91 -12.31
N LYS A 82 -6.53 5.01 -12.08
CA LYS A 82 -6.10 6.39 -12.36
C LYS A 82 -5.88 7.23 -11.10
N SER A 83 -6.04 6.64 -9.93
CA SER A 83 -5.98 7.37 -8.66
C SER A 83 -4.62 7.24 -8.01
N THR A 84 -3.99 8.38 -7.72
CA THR A 84 -2.78 8.42 -6.88
C THR A 84 -3.15 8.10 -5.43
N MET A 85 -2.61 7.03 -4.89
CA MET A 85 -2.90 6.57 -3.54
C MET A 85 -1.89 7.15 -2.55
N ASN A 86 -2.32 8.06 -1.68
CA ASN A 86 -1.46 8.72 -0.68
C ASN A 86 -0.71 7.71 0.19
N LYS A 87 -1.37 6.62 0.60
CA LYS A 87 -0.74 5.56 1.39
C LYS A 87 0.51 4.97 0.73
N VAL A 88 0.54 4.86 -0.61
CA VAL A 88 1.70 4.38 -1.37
C VAL A 88 2.88 5.33 -1.19
N LEU A 89 2.65 6.64 -1.30
CA LEU A 89 3.68 7.65 -1.11
C LEU A 89 4.17 7.68 0.35
N GLU A 90 3.27 7.50 1.32
CA GLU A 90 3.60 7.42 2.75
C GLU A 90 4.49 6.20 3.05
N TYR A 91 4.18 5.02 2.50
CA TYR A 91 5.01 3.82 2.63
C TYR A 91 6.41 4.04 2.06
N MET A 92 6.48 4.59 0.85
CA MET A 92 7.73 4.93 0.20
C MET A 92 8.55 5.96 1.00
N ALA A 93 7.92 7.01 1.54
CA ALA A 93 8.58 8.02 2.36
C ALA A 93 9.22 7.43 3.62
N LEU A 94 8.61 6.39 4.19
CA LEU A 94 9.14 5.63 5.34
C LEU A 94 10.16 4.55 4.93
N GLY A 95 10.47 4.44 3.65
CA GLY A 95 11.41 3.43 3.15
C GLY A 95 10.88 2.00 3.24
N LYS A 96 9.57 1.81 3.14
CA LYS A 96 8.94 0.49 3.19
C LYS A 96 8.72 -0.06 1.78
N PRO A 97 9.11 -1.31 1.52
CA PRO A 97 8.75 -2.01 0.30
C PRO A 97 7.26 -2.30 0.30
N LEU A 98 6.65 -2.34 -0.87
CA LEU A 98 5.21 -2.57 -0.94
C LEU A 98 4.84 -3.65 -1.96
N VAL A 99 3.62 -4.17 -1.78
CA VAL A 99 2.92 -5.01 -2.74
C VAL A 99 1.58 -4.36 -3.05
N GLN A 100 1.22 -4.30 -4.32
CA GLN A 100 -0.07 -3.77 -4.76
C GLN A 100 -0.55 -4.49 -6.03
N PHE A 101 -1.83 -4.33 -6.36
CA PHE A 101 -2.30 -4.74 -7.68
C PHE A 101 -1.67 -3.88 -8.77
N ASP A 102 -1.52 -4.43 -9.97
CA ASP A 102 -0.89 -3.76 -11.12
C ASP A 102 -1.80 -2.68 -11.72
N LEU A 103 -1.94 -1.56 -10.99
CA LEU A 103 -2.70 -0.39 -11.41
C LEU A 103 -1.77 0.59 -12.13
N THR A 104 -2.29 1.25 -13.17
CA THR A 104 -1.52 2.21 -14.01
C THR A 104 -0.88 3.30 -13.16
N GLU A 105 -1.64 3.97 -12.30
CA GLU A 105 -1.13 5.05 -11.44
C GLU A 105 -0.23 4.51 -10.32
N GLY A 106 -0.56 3.34 -9.75
CA GLY A 106 0.26 2.67 -8.74
C GLY A 106 1.65 2.32 -9.29
N ARG A 107 1.71 1.85 -10.54
CA ARG A 107 2.97 1.56 -11.23
C ARG A 107 3.77 2.82 -11.53
N TYR A 108 3.11 3.89 -11.95
CA TYR A 108 3.75 5.19 -12.16
C TYR A 108 4.34 5.74 -10.84
N SER A 109 3.58 5.69 -9.76
CA SER A 109 4.01 6.23 -8.47
C SER A 109 5.14 5.42 -7.84
N ALA A 110 4.98 4.10 -7.72
CA ALA A 110 5.88 3.28 -6.92
C ALA A 110 7.07 2.69 -7.71
N GLN A 111 6.93 2.44 -9.01
CA GLN A 111 7.99 1.83 -9.83
C GLN A 111 8.64 0.62 -9.13
N ASP A 112 9.95 0.61 -8.93
CA ASP A 112 10.69 -0.48 -8.31
C ASP A 112 10.59 -0.52 -6.77
N ALA A 113 9.83 0.39 -6.15
CA ALA A 113 9.49 0.30 -4.72
C ALA A 113 8.40 -0.75 -4.44
N SER A 114 7.72 -1.27 -5.48
CA SER A 114 6.61 -2.20 -5.35
C SER A 114 6.80 -3.48 -6.16
N LEU A 115 6.31 -4.60 -5.62
CA LEU A 115 5.90 -5.74 -6.44
C LEU A 115 4.44 -5.58 -6.84
N TYR A 116 4.11 -6.06 -8.04
CA TYR A 116 2.80 -5.91 -8.65
C TYR A 116 2.14 -7.27 -8.81
N ALA A 117 0.99 -7.44 -8.17
CA ALA A 117 0.16 -8.62 -8.30
C ALA A 117 -0.83 -8.44 -9.45
N GLU A 118 -1.26 -9.55 -10.06
CA GLU A 118 -2.34 -9.55 -11.04
C GLU A 118 -3.60 -8.88 -10.48
N HIS A 119 -4.35 -8.19 -11.34
CA HIS A 119 -5.58 -7.50 -10.98
C HIS A 119 -6.53 -8.40 -10.18
N ASN A 120 -6.87 -7.97 -8.97
CA ASN A 120 -7.85 -8.62 -8.10
C ASN A 120 -7.54 -10.10 -7.79
N ASN A 121 -6.28 -10.53 -7.94
CA ASN A 121 -5.81 -11.88 -7.62
C ASN A 121 -5.14 -11.91 -6.24
N ALA A 122 -5.91 -12.29 -5.21
CA ALA A 122 -5.42 -12.39 -3.84
C ALA A 122 -4.30 -13.42 -3.66
N ASN A 123 -4.32 -14.52 -4.42
CA ASN A 123 -3.29 -15.55 -4.34
C ASN A 123 -1.96 -15.06 -4.93
N ASP A 124 -2.01 -14.26 -6.00
CA ASP A 124 -0.80 -13.64 -6.54
C ASP A 124 -0.26 -12.57 -5.61
N MET A 125 -1.14 -11.75 -5.00
CA MET A 125 -0.75 -10.81 -3.95
C MET A 125 -0.04 -11.53 -2.79
N ALA A 126 -0.58 -12.65 -2.30
CA ALA A 126 0.05 -13.46 -1.27
C ALA A 126 1.45 -13.93 -1.67
N ARG A 127 1.62 -14.45 -2.89
CA ARG A 127 2.94 -14.87 -3.40
C ARG A 127 3.95 -13.72 -3.45
N LYS A 128 3.53 -12.52 -3.88
CA LYS A 128 4.39 -11.33 -3.90
C LYS A 128 4.79 -10.87 -2.49
N ILE A 129 3.87 -10.98 -1.53
CA ILE A 129 4.18 -10.68 -0.13
C ILE A 129 5.22 -11.67 0.41
N LEU A 130 5.02 -12.97 0.20
CA LEU A 130 5.96 -14.01 0.61
C LEU A 130 7.34 -13.83 -0.04
N GLU A 131 7.39 -13.49 -1.32
CA GLU A 131 8.64 -13.17 -2.03
C GLU A 131 9.45 -12.08 -1.31
N LEU A 132 8.78 -11.04 -0.81
CA LEU A 132 9.44 -9.99 -0.05
C LEU A 132 9.79 -10.44 1.37
N LEU A 133 8.92 -11.16 2.06
CA LEU A 133 9.19 -11.65 3.42
C LEU A 133 10.43 -12.55 3.43
N ASP A 134 10.62 -13.37 2.40
CA ASP A 134 11.75 -14.29 2.28
C ASP A 134 13.03 -13.63 1.75
N ASN A 135 12.98 -12.35 1.35
CA ASN A 135 14.14 -11.65 0.78
C ASN A 135 14.41 -10.30 1.46
N PRO A 136 15.10 -10.27 2.62
CA PRO A 136 15.42 -9.04 3.35
C PRO A 136 16.22 -8.01 2.53
N GLU A 137 17.16 -8.47 1.71
CA GLU A 137 17.97 -7.58 0.87
C GLU A 137 17.11 -6.87 -0.18
N LYS A 138 16.17 -7.59 -0.80
CA LYS A 138 15.22 -7.02 -1.75
C LYS A 138 14.32 -6.00 -1.06
N ARG A 139 13.80 -6.32 0.16
CA ARG A 139 13.01 -5.36 0.95
C ARG A 139 13.77 -4.07 1.19
N LYS A 140 15.03 -4.18 1.64
CA LYS A 140 15.87 -3.02 1.93
C LYS A 140 16.08 -2.17 0.67
N TRP A 141 16.49 -2.79 -0.43
CA TRP A 141 16.73 -2.08 -1.69
C TRP A 141 15.47 -1.38 -2.21
N MET A 142 14.32 -2.05 -2.20
CA MET A 142 13.05 -1.47 -2.65
C MET A 142 12.60 -0.32 -1.76
N GLY A 143 12.79 -0.43 -0.44
CA GLY A 143 12.49 0.64 0.50
C GLY A 143 13.37 1.87 0.27
N GLU A 144 14.68 1.69 0.10
CA GLU A 144 15.62 2.78 -0.22
C GLU A 144 15.29 3.43 -1.56
N TYR A 145 14.96 2.65 -2.58
CA TYR A 145 14.51 3.14 -3.89
C TYR A 145 13.27 4.03 -3.74
N GLY A 146 12.23 3.54 -3.06
CA GLY A 146 10.98 4.28 -2.85
C GLY A 146 11.20 5.59 -2.12
N ARG A 147 11.99 5.58 -1.03
CA ARG A 147 12.30 6.78 -0.26
C ARG A 147 13.06 7.82 -1.10
N ASN A 148 14.06 7.39 -1.85
CA ASN A 148 14.83 8.29 -2.72
C ASN A 148 13.94 8.92 -3.80
N ARG A 149 13.02 8.14 -4.38
CA ARG A 149 12.07 8.64 -5.37
C ARG A 149 11.13 9.71 -4.79
N VAL A 150 10.60 9.50 -3.57
CA VAL A 150 9.76 10.52 -2.91
C VAL A 150 10.56 11.78 -2.66
N ILE A 151 11.78 11.67 -2.12
CA ILE A 151 12.63 12.84 -1.80
C ILE A 151 13.02 13.61 -3.06
N ASN A 152 13.38 12.92 -4.14
CA ASN A 152 14.01 13.57 -5.30
C ASN A 152 13.02 13.92 -6.43
N GLU A 153 11.83 13.28 -6.47
CA GLU A 153 10.94 13.41 -7.62
C GLU A 153 9.48 13.75 -7.24
N LEU A 154 8.92 13.10 -6.19
CA LEU A 154 7.49 13.16 -5.89
C LEU A 154 7.15 14.09 -4.72
N GLY A 155 8.15 14.56 -3.96
CA GLY A 155 7.97 15.50 -2.87
C GLY A 155 7.33 16.82 -3.30
N TRP A 156 6.69 17.50 -2.37
CA TRP A 156 5.97 18.75 -2.64
C TRP A 156 6.86 19.83 -3.27
N GLU A 157 8.13 19.88 -2.92
CA GLU A 157 9.10 20.81 -3.50
C GLU A 157 9.25 20.65 -5.03
N HIS A 158 8.95 19.46 -5.55
CA HIS A 158 9.01 19.16 -6.98
C HIS A 158 7.64 19.35 -7.64
N THR A 159 6.60 18.79 -7.05
CA THR A 159 5.25 18.79 -7.64
C THR A 159 4.58 20.17 -7.58
N SER A 160 4.89 20.98 -6.55
CA SER A 160 4.38 22.36 -6.43
C SER A 160 4.76 23.27 -7.60
N LYS A 161 5.93 23.06 -8.22
CA LYS A 161 6.37 23.85 -9.38
C LYS A 161 5.43 23.68 -10.56
N ALA A 162 5.05 22.45 -10.88
CA ALA A 162 4.13 22.17 -11.98
C ALA A 162 2.74 22.77 -11.72
N LEU A 163 2.27 22.75 -10.45
CA LEU A 163 1.03 23.39 -10.06
C LEU A 163 1.08 24.90 -10.27
N LEU A 164 2.14 25.56 -9.79
CA LEU A 164 2.33 27.02 -9.94
C LEU A 164 2.40 27.42 -11.41
N GLU A 165 3.15 26.69 -12.23
CA GLU A 165 3.20 26.93 -13.68
C GLU A 165 1.83 26.76 -14.36
N GLY A 166 1.01 25.83 -13.89
CA GLY A 166 -0.37 25.64 -14.34
C GLY A 166 -1.23 26.86 -14.05
N TYR A 167 -1.15 27.40 -12.84
CA TYR A 167 -1.83 28.65 -12.46
C TYR A 167 -1.34 29.86 -13.26
N ASP A 168 -0.04 30.01 -13.44
CA ASP A 168 0.54 31.10 -14.22
C ASP A 168 0.06 31.08 -15.68
N ARG A 169 0.05 29.92 -16.32
CA ARG A 169 -0.51 29.75 -17.67
C ARG A 169 -1.99 30.13 -17.74
N TYR A 170 -2.78 29.69 -16.77
CA TYR A 170 -4.20 30.01 -16.70
C TYR A 170 -4.46 31.52 -16.57
N PHE A 171 -3.77 32.20 -15.64
CA PHE A 171 -3.94 33.64 -15.45
C PHE A 171 -3.45 34.46 -16.63
N ARG A 172 -2.31 34.10 -17.23
CA ARG A 172 -1.81 34.76 -18.47
C ARG A 172 -2.79 34.61 -19.64
N SER A 173 -3.42 33.46 -19.80
CA SER A 173 -4.42 33.23 -20.86
C SER A 173 -5.69 34.06 -20.71
N ARG A 174 -5.96 34.57 -19.50
CA ARG A 174 -7.13 35.40 -19.18
C ARG A 174 -6.82 36.90 -19.05
N GLY A 175 -5.58 37.32 -19.37
CA GLY A 175 -5.21 38.75 -19.35
C GLY A 175 -5.24 39.39 -17.97
N LYS A 176 -5.02 38.63 -16.93
CA LYS A 176 -4.89 39.10 -15.55
C LYS A 176 -3.45 38.92 -15.04
#